data_2e91587bc3dcf8efd51ff99597f34ccb
#
_entry.id   2e91587bc3dcf8efd51ff99597f34ccb
#
_cell.length_a   1.000
_cell.length_b   1.000
_cell.length_c   1.000
_cell.angle_alpha   90.00
_cell.angle_beta   90.00
_cell.angle_gamma   90.00
#
_symmetry.space_group_name_H-M   'P 1'
#
loop_
_entity.id
_entity.type
_entity.pdbx_description
1 polymer ?
#
loop_
_entity_poly.entity_id
_entity_poly.type
_entity_poly.pdbx_seq_one_letter_code
_entity_poly.pdbx_strand_id
1 'polypeptide(L)'
;MKQLSTMKNLLIAMLLWSVGACFVKPMPRQMAYDFSSIDREIQAWVDSGYYDGAGLVIARENQIILDTCYGNYTPETQVYIASAGKWLAAATIAAVVDEGNLSWDDPVNQWLPEFTDVKGTATLRQLLSHTSGYPDYQPEGAHRDDYQTLKESVLHIVNLPADTMPGAKFHNGGLAMQVAGRMAELAAGKDWESLFQEKIAQPLGMVDTHFTPVDSGGGHSPMLGGGARSTLYDYTAFLNMIFNKGTFEGKRILSEKATEEMQADQVKQAAVAKHEYVERVRAEMHNGIYGLGEWREELDFAGNAVLISSPGWAGAYPWIDKTTNTYGFFITHVNVEKANQAGFSSFYSSPVLPMLVREVYQTENKE
;
A
#
# COMPACT_ATOMS: atom_id res chain seq x y z
N MET A 1 80.04 -28.30 -28.86
CA MET A 1 80.92 -27.50 -28.05
C MET A 1 80.29 -26.14 -27.80
N LYS A 2 80.32 -25.69 -26.58
CA LYS A 2 79.99 -24.36 -26.02
C LYS A 2 78.53 -24.02 -25.82
N GLN A 3 78.19 -24.13 -24.55
CA GLN A 3 77.02 -23.56 -23.87
C GLN A 3 77.04 -22.01 -23.96
N LEU A 4 75.88 -21.43 -24.14
CA LEU A 4 75.61 -20.03 -23.85
C LEU A 4 74.51 -19.96 -22.79
N SER A 5 74.89 -19.35 -21.68
CA SER A 5 74.05 -19.06 -20.53
C SER A 5 73.09 -17.94 -20.83
N THR A 6 71.83 -18.11 -20.56
CA THR A 6 70.81 -17.02 -20.62
C THR A 6 70.56 -16.47 -19.22
N MET A 7 70.99 -15.24 -19.00
CA MET A 7 70.62 -14.42 -17.84
C MET A 7 69.13 -14.03 -17.93
N LYS A 8 68.34 -14.43 -16.97
CA LYS A 8 66.97 -13.95 -16.76
C LYS A 8 66.99 -12.64 -16.01
N ASN A 9 66.60 -11.58 -16.68
CA ASN A 9 66.29 -10.30 -16.01
C ASN A 9 64.97 -10.41 -15.30
N LEU A 10 64.98 -10.31 -13.98
CA LEU A 10 63.84 -10.22 -13.09
C LEU A 10 63.41 -8.73 -13.02
N LEU A 11 62.33 -8.38 -13.71
CA LEU A 11 61.67 -7.08 -13.53
C LEU A 11 60.74 -7.20 -12.32
N ILE A 12 61.11 -6.57 -11.22
CA ILE A 12 60.27 -6.38 -10.05
C ILE A 12 59.35 -5.18 -10.34
N ALA A 13 58.11 -5.46 -10.65
CA ALA A 13 57.05 -4.45 -10.72
C ALA A 13 56.60 -4.13 -9.27
N MET A 14 57.01 -2.98 -8.74
CA MET A 14 56.44 -2.40 -7.54
C MET A 14 54.99 -1.98 -7.81
N LEU A 15 54.01 -2.73 -7.38
CA LEU A 15 52.63 -2.27 -7.25
C LEU A 15 52.55 -1.30 -6.06
N LEU A 16 52.48 -0.02 -6.37
CA LEU A 16 52.07 1.01 -5.42
C LEU A 16 50.57 0.81 -5.13
N TRP A 17 50.25 0.20 -4.01
CA TRP A 17 48.92 0.27 -3.43
C TRP A 17 48.70 1.69 -2.93
N SER A 18 47.94 2.48 -3.69
CA SER A 18 47.32 3.69 -3.18
C SER A 18 46.25 3.30 -2.19
N VAL A 19 46.54 3.36 -0.89
CA VAL A 19 45.55 3.34 0.16
C VAL A 19 44.70 4.59 0.00
N GLY A 20 43.63 4.49 -0.77
CA GLY A 20 42.57 5.48 -0.79
C GLY A 20 42.02 5.59 0.62
N ALA A 21 42.36 6.68 1.32
CA ALA A 21 41.67 7.01 2.55
C ALA A 21 40.18 7.17 2.22
N CYS A 22 39.39 6.15 2.55
CA CYS A 22 37.95 6.29 2.62
C CYS A 22 37.69 7.37 3.68
N PHE A 23 37.46 8.60 3.25
CA PHE A 23 36.82 9.60 4.08
C PHE A 23 35.41 9.09 4.36
N VAL A 24 35.25 8.35 5.45
CA VAL A 24 33.95 8.12 6.06
C VAL A 24 33.45 9.53 6.40
N LYS A 25 32.52 10.05 5.59
CA LYS A 25 31.76 11.23 6.00
C LYS A 25 31.23 10.92 7.39
N PRO A 26 31.45 11.78 8.40
CA PRO A 26 30.81 11.59 9.70
C PRO A 26 29.30 11.50 9.39
N MET A 27 28.66 10.40 9.81
CA MET A 27 27.21 10.32 9.78
C MET A 27 26.69 11.56 10.49
N PRO A 28 25.71 12.29 9.90
CA PRO A 28 25.06 13.37 10.60
C PRO A 28 24.61 12.79 11.94
N ARG A 29 24.80 13.56 13.02
CA ARG A 29 24.40 13.20 14.39
C ARG A 29 22.97 12.68 14.28
N GLN A 30 22.77 11.36 14.44
CA GLN A 30 21.44 10.74 14.37
C GLN A 30 20.63 11.46 15.44
N MET A 31 19.63 12.22 15.04
CA MET A 31 18.73 12.87 15.97
C MET A 31 18.07 11.74 16.76
N ALA A 32 18.27 11.71 18.05
CA ALA A 32 17.76 10.67 18.92
C ALA A 32 16.30 11.01 19.23
N TYR A 33 15.38 10.63 18.34
CA TYR A 33 13.94 10.79 18.55
C TYR A 33 13.48 9.95 19.73
N ASP A 34 12.73 10.54 20.65
CA ASP A 34 12.08 9.78 21.73
C ASP A 34 10.74 9.21 21.30
N PHE A 35 10.74 7.97 20.82
CA PHE A 35 9.54 7.23 20.43
C PHE A 35 8.84 6.51 21.58
N SER A 36 9.19 6.77 22.84
CA SER A 36 8.65 6.06 24.01
C SER A 36 7.12 6.15 24.14
N SER A 37 6.47 7.20 23.61
CA SER A 37 5.02 7.31 23.58
C SER A 37 4.39 6.30 22.62
N ILE A 38 4.99 6.11 21.45
CA ILE A 38 4.56 5.14 20.43
C ILE A 38 4.79 3.71 20.95
N ASP A 39 5.97 3.44 21.53
CA ASP A 39 6.29 2.14 22.12
C ASP A 39 5.27 1.74 23.18
N ARG A 40 4.92 2.66 24.10
CA ARG A 40 3.92 2.41 25.14
C ARG A 40 2.53 2.11 24.56
N GLU A 41 2.12 2.84 23.54
CA GLU A 41 0.80 2.65 22.93
C GLU A 41 0.71 1.27 22.26
N ILE A 42 1.69 0.92 21.42
CA ILE A 42 1.69 -0.39 20.73
C ILE A 42 1.87 -1.53 21.73
N GLN A 43 2.75 -1.39 22.72
CA GLN A 43 2.95 -2.41 23.75
C GLN A 43 1.66 -2.63 24.55
N ALA A 44 0.91 -1.57 24.87
CA ALA A 44 -0.37 -1.69 25.56
C ALA A 44 -1.40 -2.47 24.74
N TRP A 45 -1.45 -2.30 23.43
CA TRP A 45 -2.32 -3.08 22.55
C TRP A 45 -1.94 -4.58 22.53
N VAL A 46 -0.62 -4.88 22.50
CA VAL A 46 -0.10 -6.26 22.54
C VAL A 46 -0.35 -6.88 23.90
N ASP A 47 -0.05 -6.19 25.00
CA ASP A 47 -0.27 -6.67 26.37
C ASP A 47 -1.76 -6.93 26.68
N SER A 48 -2.65 -6.14 26.07
CA SER A 48 -4.09 -6.34 26.14
C SER A 48 -4.55 -7.55 25.31
N GLY A 49 -3.65 -8.11 24.49
CA GLY A 49 -3.92 -9.24 23.60
C GLY A 49 -4.82 -8.89 22.41
N TYR A 50 -4.94 -7.60 22.05
CA TYR A 50 -5.63 -7.21 20.82
C TYR A 50 -4.84 -7.64 19.59
N TYR A 51 -3.50 -7.70 19.72
CA TYR A 51 -2.56 -8.22 18.73
C TYR A 51 -1.64 -9.24 19.37
N ASP A 52 -1.29 -10.31 18.64
CA ASP A 52 -0.27 -11.28 19.07
C ASP A 52 1.15 -10.71 18.92
N GLY A 53 1.28 -9.71 18.09
CA GLY A 53 2.50 -8.96 17.83
C GLY A 53 2.25 -7.87 16.81
N ALA A 54 3.25 -7.02 16.63
CA ALA A 54 3.22 -5.95 15.64
C ALA A 54 4.63 -5.61 15.15
N GLY A 55 4.73 -4.99 13.99
CA GLY A 55 5.95 -4.35 13.50
C GLY A 55 5.67 -2.89 13.14
N LEU A 56 6.65 -2.03 13.35
CA LEU A 56 6.57 -0.62 12.97
C LEU A 56 7.88 -0.15 12.36
N VAL A 57 7.80 0.37 11.13
CA VAL A 57 8.87 1.18 10.53
C VAL A 57 8.37 2.60 10.37
N ILE A 58 9.21 3.56 10.73
CA ILE A 58 9.04 4.98 10.41
C ILE A 58 10.28 5.46 9.68
N ALA A 59 10.08 6.08 8.53
CA ALA A 59 11.14 6.71 7.76
C ALA A 59 10.85 8.20 7.57
N ARG A 60 11.87 9.03 7.72
CA ARG A 60 11.84 10.48 7.45
C ARG A 60 12.89 10.82 6.40
N GLU A 61 12.48 11.53 5.36
CA GLU A 61 13.40 11.93 4.27
C GLU A 61 14.19 10.72 3.71
N ASN A 62 13.53 9.58 3.55
CA ASN A 62 14.11 8.29 3.12
C ASN A 62 15.12 7.65 4.08
N GLN A 63 15.24 8.13 5.31
CA GLN A 63 16.03 7.47 6.36
C GLN A 63 15.10 6.78 7.35
N ILE A 64 15.31 5.49 7.59
CA ILE A 64 14.61 4.78 8.65
C ILE A 64 15.08 5.36 9.99
N ILE A 65 14.13 5.85 10.78
CA ILE A 65 14.39 6.47 12.11
C ILE A 65 13.81 5.65 13.23
N LEU A 66 12.87 4.73 12.94
CA LEU A 66 12.39 3.71 13.86
C LEU A 66 12.16 2.42 13.06
N ASP A 67 12.62 1.31 13.63
CA ASP A 67 12.43 -0.05 13.13
C ASP A 67 12.33 -0.98 14.33
N THR A 68 11.13 -1.45 14.63
CA THR A 68 10.88 -2.23 15.85
C THR A 68 9.77 -3.25 15.66
N CYS A 69 9.85 -4.34 16.42
CA CYS A 69 8.81 -5.36 16.48
C CYS A 69 8.41 -5.60 17.94
N TYR A 70 7.16 -5.98 18.13
CA TYR A 70 6.53 -6.22 19.43
C TYR A 70 5.91 -7.62 19.47
N GLY A 71 5.83 -8.21 20.67
CA GLY A 71 5.23 -9.53 20.87
C GLY A 71 5.95 -10.60 20.07
N ASN A 72 5.20 -11.40 19.30
CA ASN A 72 5.74 -12.53 18.55
C ASN A 72 6.19 -12.20 17.11
N TYR A 73 6.17 -10.92 16.72
CA TYR A 73 6.52 -10.55 15.33
C TYR A 73 8.02 -10.34 15.17
N THR A 74 8.46 -10.63 13.95
CA THR A 74 9.77 -10.27 13.40
C THR A 74 9.54 -9.49 12.10
N PRO A 75 10.57 -8.84 11.52
CA PRO A 75 10.42 -8.14 10.26
C PRO A 75 9.94 -9.03 9.10
N GLU A 76 10.23 -10.33 9.17
CA GLU A 76 9.85 -11.34 8.16
C GLU A 76 8.46 -11.93 8.41
N THR A 77 7.79 -11.53 9.50
CA THR A 77 6.43 -12.02 9.78
C THR A 77 5.48 -11.57 8.70
N GLN A 78 5.01 -12.52 7.90
CA GLN A 78 4.03 -12.29 6.85
C GLN A 78 2.62 -12.40 7.43
N VAL A 79 1.80 -11.37 7.23
CA VAL A 79 0.41 -11.37 7.66
C VAL A 79 -0.53 -10.90 6.56
N TYR A 80 -1.79 -11.24 6.74
CA TYR A 80 -2.90 -10.71 5.97
C TYR A 80 -3.12 -9.24 6.33
N ILE A 81 -2.94 -8.33 5.34
CA ILE A 81 -3.00 -6.89 5.55
C ILE A 81 -4.34 -6.26 5.21
N ALA A 82 -5.31 -7.07 4.82
CA ALA A 82 -6.67 -6.65 4.48
C ALA A 82 -6.69 -5.48 3.48
N SER A 83 -7.50 -4.46 3.73
CA SER A 83 -7.68 -3.31 2.82
C SER A 83 -6.42 -2.49 2.57
N ALA A 84 -5.33 -2.69 3.33
CA ALA A 84 -4.04 -2.09 2.99
C ALA A 84 -3.52 -2.58 1.61
N GLY A 85 -3.98 -3.75 1.15
CA GLY A 85 -3.73 -4.25 -0.21
C GLY A 85 -4.36 -3.42 -1.34
N LYS A 86 -5.37 -2.57 -1.05
CA LYS A 86 -5.99 -1.71 -2.05
C LYS A 86 -5.01 -0.75 -2.71
N TRP A 87 -4.08 -0.24 -1.94
CA TRP A 87 -3.04 0.67 -2.46
C TRP A 87 -2.10 -0.04 -3.40
N LEU A 88 -1.67 -1.26 -3.06
CA LEU A 88 -0.86 -2.12 -3.93
C LEU A 88 -1.61 -2.44 -5.24
N ALA A 89 -2.90 -2.80 -5.14
CA ALA A 89 -3.72 -3.09 -6.31
C ALA A 89 -3.88 -1.87 -7.22
N ALA A 90 -4.15 -0.70 -6.65
CA ALA A 90 -4.29 0.55 -7.42
C ALA A 90 -2.96 0.92 -8.11
N ALA A 91 -1.83 0.78 -7.43
CA ALA A 91 -0.51 1.03 -8.02
C ALA A 91 -0.18 0.06 -9.17
N THR A 92 -0.57 -1.21 -9.05
CA THR A 92 -0.43 -2.20 -10.14
C THR A 92 -1.21 -1.79 -11.37
N ILE A 93 -2.46 -1.36 -11.17
CA ILE A 93 -3.32 -0.89 -12.26
C ILE A 93 -2.78 0.43 -12.85
N ALA A 94 -2.28 1.33 -12.00
CA ALA A 94 -1.64 2.57 -12.43
C ALA A 94 -0.44 2.31 -13.36
N ALA A 95 0.35 1.26 -13.11
CA ALA A 95 1.44 0.88 -14.00
C ALA A 95 0.93 0.47 -15.40
N VAL A 96 -0.20 -0.23 -15.48
CA VAL A 96 -0.81 -0.60 -16.78
C VAL A 96 -1.34 0.63 -17.52
N VAL A 97 -1.90 1.60 -16.79
CA VAL A 97 -2.33 2.88 -17.36
C VAL A 97 -1.13 3.70 -17.84
N ASP A 98 -0.04 3.73 -17.09
CA ASP A 98 1.19 4.42 -17.48
C ASP A 98 1.80 3.89 -18.79
N GLU A 99 1.63 2.60 -19.07
CA GLU A 99 2.06 1.98 -20.32
C GLU A 99 1.14 2.33 -21.51
N GLY A 100 0.02 2.99 -21.24
CA GLY A 100 -0.95 3.38 -22.27
C GLY A 100 -1.86 2.24 -22.76
N ASN A 101 -1.84 1.08 -22.10
CA ASN A 101 -2.67 -0.07 -22.44
C ASN A 101 -4.11 0.03 -21.89
N LEU A 102 -4.32 0.92 -20.93
CA LEU A 102 -5.60 1.15 -20.25
C LEU A 102 -5.73 2.64 -19.93
N SER A 103 -6.94 3.16 -19.85
CA SER A 103 -7.19 4.55 -19.47
C SER A 103 -8.04 4.62 -18.19
N TRP A 104 -7.78 5.62 -17.36
CA TRP A 104 -8.60 5.90 -16.18
C TRP A 104 -10.08 6.14 -16.51
N ASP A 105 -10.35 6.63 -17.70
CA ASP A 105 -11.69 6.99 -18.15
C ASP A 105 -12.33 5.93 -19.05
N ASP A 106 -11.68 4.77 -19.24
CA ASP A 106 -12.26 3.64 -19.96
C ASP A 106 -13.49 3.10 -19.19
N PRO A 107 -14.65 3.00 -19.85
CA PRO A 107 -15.82 2.39 -19.23
C PRO A 107 -15.67 0.86 -19.16
N VAL A 108 -16.25 0.26 -18.13
CA VAL A 108 -16.20 -1.18 -17.88
C VAL A 108 -16.63 -1.99 -19.11
N ASN A 109 -17.73 -1.62 -19.75
CA ASN A 109 -18.28 -2.38 -20.88
C ASN A 109 -17.41 -2.36 -22.15
N GLN A 110 -16.42 -1.48 -22.23
CA GLN A 110 -15.41 -1.49 -23.30
C GLN A 110 -14.51 -2.72 -23.19
N TRP A 111 -14.21 -3.16 -21.98
CA TRP A 111 -13.31 -4.27 -21.68
C TRP A 111 -14.07 -5.56 -21.31
N LEU A 112 -15.25 -5.41 -20.72
CA LEU A 112 -16.08 -6.45 -20.16
C LEU A 112 -17.51 -6.28 -20.69
N PRO A 113 -17.78 -6.66 -21.97
CA PRO A 113 -19.04 -6.41 -22.65
C PRO A 113 -20.24 -7.14 -22.02
N GLU A 114 -20.02 -8.08 -21.12
CA GLU A 114 -21.04 -8.74 -20.31
C GLU A 114 -21.75 -7.79 -19.32
N PHE A 115 -21.15 -6.67 -18.96
CA PHE A 115 -21.83 -5.62 -18.17
C PHE A 115 -22.70 -4.77 -19.06
N THR A 116 -23.95 -5.22 -19.28
CA THR A 116 -24.91 -4.56 -20.16
C THR A 116 -25.81 -3.55 -19.44
N ASP A 117 -25.78 -3.52 -18.13
CA ASP A 117 -26.52 -2.59 -17.28
C ASP A 117 -25.69 -1.33 -16.95
N VAL A 118 -26.18 -0.51 -16.01
CA VAL A 118 -25.55 0.75 -15.61
C VAL A 118 -24.13 0.54 -15.08
N LYS A 119 -23.81 -0.62 -14.51
CA LYS A 119 -22.45 -0.95 -14.03
C LYS A 119 -21.42 -0.88 -15.17
N GLY A 120 -21.83 -1.25 -16.40
CA GLY A 120 -20.95 -1.17 -17.56
C GLY A 120 -20.53 0.25 -17.95
N THR A 121 -21.24 1.28 -17.49
CA THR A 121 -20.92 2.69 -17.77
C THR A 121 -19.95 3.29 -16.75
N ALA A 122 -19.66 2.59 -15.64
CA ALA A 122 -18.67 3.03 -14.69
C ALA A 122 -17.27 3.03 -15.32
N THR A 123 -16.44 4.01 -14.98
CA THR A 123 -15.06 4.08 -15.47
C THR A 123 -14.10 3.38 -14.52
N LEU A 124 -12.90 3.02 -15.02
CA LEU A 124 -11.81 2.47 -14.20
C LEU A 124 -11.52 3.36 -12.97
N ARG A 125 -11.49 4.68 -13.17
CA ARG A 125 -11.34 5.67 -12.11
C ARG A 125 -12.42 5.52 -11.04
N GLN A 126 -13.68 5.41 -11.44
CA GLN A 126 -14.80 5.25 -10.52
C GLN A 126 -14.78 3.91 -9.76
N LEU A 127 -14.26 2.84 -10.38
CA LEU A 127 -14.06 1.57 -9.70
C LEU A 127 -13.05 1.71 -8.55
N LEU A 128 -11.89 2.33 -8.80
CA LEU A 128 -10.80 2.46 -7.83
C LEU A 128 -11.03 3.58 -6.80
N SER A 129 -11.90 4.54 -7.09
CA SER A 129 -12.31 5.59 -6.16
C SER A 129 -13.56 5.28 -5.35
N HIS A 130 -14.10 4.06 -5.50
CA HIS A 130 -15.33 3.63 -4.82
C HIS A 130 -16.56 4.52 -5.11
N THR A 131 -16.62 5.10 -6.32
CA THR A 131 -17.75 5.91 -6.78
C THR A 131 -18.49 5.26 -7.96
N SER A 132 -18.21 4.00 -8.24
CA SER A 132 -18.76 3.27 -9.40
C SER A 132 -20.23 2.86 -9.27
N GLY A 133 -20.79 2.91 -8.06
CA GLY A 133 -22.14 2.41 -7.79
C GLY A 133 -22.25 0.88 -7.74
N TYR A 134 -21.14 0.18 -7.69
CA TYR A 134 -21.12 -1.26 -7.46
C TYR A 134 -21.46 -1.58 -6.00
N PRO A 135 -22.05 -2.76 -5.73
CA PRO A 135 -22.26 -3.20 -4.36
C PRO A 135 -20.93 -3.34 -3.61
N ASP A 136 -20.98 -3.12 -2.32
CA ASP A 136 -19.83 -3.13 -1.42
C ASP A 136 -19.13 -4.50 -1.39
N TYR A 137 -19.89 -5.50 -0.94
CA TYR A 137 -19.48 -6.89 -0.86
C TYR A 137 -20.59 -7.82 -1.37
N GLN A 138 -20.26 -9.09 -1.49
CA GLN A 138 -21.28 -10.10 -1.81
C GLN A 138 -22.36 -10.14 -0.73
N PRO A 139 -23.63 -10.45 -1.09
CA PRO A 139 -24.70 -10.64 -0.15
C PRO A 139 -24.34 -11.67 0.93
N GLU A 140 -24.92 -11.53 2.11
CA GLU A 140 -24.76 -12.46 3.21
C GLU A 140 -25.11 -13.89 2.77
N GLY A 141 -24.27 -14.87 3.12
CA GLY A 141 -24.41 -16.27 2.71
C GLY A 141 -23.83 -16.63 1.36
N ALA A 142 -23.38 -15.66 0.56
CA ALA A 142 -22.61 -15.98 -0.64
C ALA A 142 -21.16 -16.31 -0.30
N HIS A 143 -20.61 -17.37 -0.91
CA HIS A 143 -19.22 -17.74 -0.73
C HIS A 143 -18.32 -16.72 -1.43
N ARG A 144 -17.61 -15.89 -0.67
CA ARG A 144 -16.81 -14.77 -1.19
C ARG A 144 -15.59 -15.22 -1.96
N ASP A 145 -15.10 -16.39 -1.64
CA ASP A 145 -13.74 -16.82 -1.95
C ASP A 145 -13.71 -18.15 -2.73
N ASP A 146 -14.86 -18.56 -3.32
CA ASP A 146 -14.96 -19.80 -4.10
C ASP A 146 -14.41 -19.67 -5.53
N TYR A 147 -13.98 -18.46 -5.93
CA TYR A 147 -13.48 -18.22 -7.27
C TYR A 147 -11.97 -18.44 -7.35
N GLN A 148 -11.53 -19.05 -8.45
CA GLN A 148 -10.11 -19.30 -8.72
C GLN A 148 -9.43 -18.12 -9.43
N THR A 149 -10.21 -17.28 -10.11
CA THR A 149 -9.71 -16.22 -10.98
C THR A 149 -10.55 -14.95 -10.89
N LEU A 150 -9.98 -13.80 -11.25
CA LEU A 150 -10.73 -12.55 -11.39
C LEU A 150 -11.85 -12.68 -12.44
N LYS A 151 -11.63 -13.47 -13.49
CA LYS A 151 -12.66 -13.72 -14.51
C LYS A 151 -13.91 -14.35 -13.90
N GLU A 152 -13.77 -15.36 -13.07
CA GLU A 152 -14.90 -16.02 -12.40
C GLU A 152 -15.59 -15.08 -11.41
N SER A 153 -14.81 -14.34 -10.60
CA SER A 153 -15.33 -13.33 -9.69
C SER A 153 -16.18 -12.28 -10.43
N VAL A 154 -15.67 -11.77 -11.54
CA VAL A 154 -16.37 -10.75 -12.36
C VAL A 154 -17.65 -11.29 -12.98
N LEU A 155 -17.68 -12.54 -13.46
CA LEU A 155 -18.90 -13.18 -13.97
C LEU A 155 -19.99 -13.30 -12.89
N HIS A 156 -19.61 -13.44 -11.62
CA HIS A 156 -20.55 -13.37 -10.52
C HIS A 156 -21.05 -11.93 -10.30
N ILE A 157 -20.13 -10.94 -10.29
CA ILE A 157 -20.45 -9.52 -10.07
C ILE A 157 -21.39 -8.95 -11.14
N VAL A 158 -21.28 -9.44 -12.38
CA VAL A 158 -22.21 -9.07 -13.48
C VAL A 158 -23.68 -9.25 -13.05
N ASN A 159 -24.00 -10.32 -12.32
CA ASN A 159 -25.35 -10.68 -11.91
C ASN A 159 -25.85 -9.94 -10.66
N LEU A 160 -24.98 -9.22 -9.96
CA LEU A 160 -25.39 -8.43 -8.79
C LEU A 160 -26.05 -7.10 -9.24
N PRO A 161 -27.05 -6.60 -8.52
CA PRO A 161 -27.64 -5.31 -8.82
C PRO A 161 -26.63 -4.18 -8.55
N ALA A 162 -26.72 -3.09 -9.28
CA ALA A 162 -26.02 -1.86 -8.92
C ALA A 162 -26.70 -1.22 -7.70
N ASP A 163 -25.91 -0.65 -6.79
CA ASP A 163 -26.43 0.08 -5.63
C ASP A 163 -26.89 1.50 -6.01
N THR A 164 -26.10 2.16 -6.88
CA THR A 164 -26.37 3.52 -7.33
C THR A 164 -25.87 3.72 -8.77
N MET A 165 -26.15 4.89 -9.33
CA MET A 165 -25.52 5.33 -10.57
C MET A 165 -24.04 5.62 -10.37
N PRO A 166 -23.15 5.30 -11.33
CA PRO A 166 -21.74 5.71 -11.29
C PRO A 166 -21.58 7.21 -11.07
N GLY A 167 -20.69 7.59 -10.15
CA GLY A 167 -20.44 8.97 -9.75
C GLY A 167 -21.43 9.55 -8.74
N ALA A 168 -22.49 8.84 -8.36
CA ALA A 168 -23.51 9.38 -7.47
C ALA A 168 -23.10 9.36 -5.99
N LYS A 169 -22.42 8.31 -5.53
CA LYS A 169 -22.11 8.09 -4.14
C LYS A 169 -20.75 7.42 -3.97
N PHE A 170 -20.00 7.84 -2.96
CA PHE A 170 -18.85 7.12 -2.44
C PHE A 170 -19.32 5.96 -1.56
N HIS A 171 -18.85 4.76 -1.85
CA HIS A 171 -19.16 3.57 -1.08
C HIS A 171 -17.96 2.61 -1.10
N ASN A 172 -17.15 2.66 -0.03
CA ASN A 172 -15.94 1.84 0.06
C ASN A 172 -16.29 0.35 0.09
N GLY A 173 -15.73 -0.42 -0.84
CA GLY A 173 -15.99 -1.85 -0.97
C GLY A 173 -14.86 -2.59 -1.69
N GLY A 174 -15.12 -3.86 -2.02
CA GLY A 174 -14.13 -4.74 -2.64
C GLY A 174 -14.47 -5.15 -4.07
N LEU A 175 -15.75 -5.27 -4.42
CA LEU A 175 -16.17 -5.86 -5.70
C LEU A 175 -15.78 -5.01 -6.91
N ALA A 176 -15.84 -3.69 -6.79
CA ALA A 176 -15.41 -2.78 -7.85
C ALA A 176 -13.92 -2.99 -8.21
N MET A 177 -13.08 -3.29 -7.22
CA MET A 177 -11.66 -3.54 -7.44
C MET A 177 -11.39 -4.84 -8.20
N GLN A 178 -12.21 -5.88 -8.00
CA GLN A 178 -12.14 -7.13 -8.79
C GLN A 178 -12.35 -6.84 -10.27
N VAL A 179 -13.34 -5.98 -10.59
CA VAL A 179 -13.63 -5.57 -11.97
C VAL A 179 -12.47 -4.73 -12.55
N ALA A 180 -11.94 -3.79 -11.78
CA ALA A 180 -10.78 -2.99 -12.19
C ALA A 180 -9.54 -3.87 -12.47
N GLY A 181 -9.27 -4.84 -11.61
CA GLY A 181 -8.19 -5.80 -11.82
C GLY A 181 -8.38 -6.64 -13.08
N ARG A 182 -9.63 -7.08 -13.35
CA ARG A 182 -9.91 -7.84 -14.57
C ARG A 182 -9.72 -6.99 -15.84
N MET A 183 -10.06 -5.71 -15.80
CA MET A 183 -9.75 -4.79 -16.90
C MET A 183 -8.22 -4.71 -17.12
N ALA A 184 -7.44 -4.61 -16.06
CA ALA A 184 -5.99 -4.58 -16.15
C ALA A 184 -5.39 -5.90 -16.68
N GLU A 185 -5.90 -7.06 -16.25
CA GLU A 185 -5.50 -8.36 -16.81
C GLU A 185 -5.72 -8.43 -18.33
N LEU A 186 -6.87 -7.97 -18.80
CA LEU A 186 -7.20 -7.96 -20.22
C LEU A 186 -6.30 -7.00 -21.01
N ALA A 187 -6.06 -5.81 -20.46
CA ALA A 187 -5.20 -4.80 -21.08
C ALA A 187 -3.74 -5.24 -21.17
N ALA A 188 -3.23 -5.91 -20.14
CA ALA A 188 -1.85 -6.40 -20.09
C ALA A 188 -1.65 -7.79 -20.70
N GLY A 189 -2.73 -8.56 -20.92
CA GLY A 189 -2.68 -9.94 -21.40
C GLY A 189 -2.03 -10.91 -20.40
N LYS A 190 -2.16 -10.64 -19.09
CA LYS A 190 -1.55 -11.40 -18.00
C LYS A 190 -2.56 -11.63 -16.87
N ASP A 191 -2.37 -12.71 -16.10
CA ASP A 191 -3.08 -12.90 -14.84
C ASP A 191 -2.64 -11.88 -13.78
N TRP A 192 -3.48 -11.69 -12.76
CA TRP A 192 -3.26 -10.66 -11.74
C TRP A 192 -1.94 -10.85 -10.98
N GLU A 193 -1.64 -12.05 -10.52
CA GLU A 193 -0.43 -12.27 -9.72
C GLU A 193 0.83 -12.00 -10.56
N SER A 194 0.87 -12.50 -11.80
CA SER A 194 1.96 -12.21 -12.73
C SER A 194 2.11 -10.71 -12.99
N LEU A 195 0.98 -10.00 -13.12
CA LEU A 195 0.96 -8.57 -13.34
C LEU A 195 1.50 -7.80 -12.12
N PHE A 196 1.02 -8.12 -10.92
CA PHE A 196 1.49 -7.52 -9.68
C PHE A 196 2.98 -7.76 -9.45
N GLN A 197 3.42 -9.00 -9.62
CA GLN A 197 4.83 -9.36 -9.47
C GLN A 197 5.72 -8.57 -10.44
N GLU A 198 5.35 -8.50 -11.71
CA GLU A 198 6.16 -7.81 -12.72
C GLU A 198 6.20 -6.29 -12.52
N LYS A 199 5.05 -5.67 -12.21
CA LYS A 199 4.93 -4.22 -12.18
C LYS A 199 5.35 -3.60 -10.84
N ILE A 200 5.15 -4.31 -9.74
CA ILE A 200 5.33 -3.75 -8.39
C ILE A 200 6.29 -4.59 -7.56
N ALA A 201 5.98 -5.87 -7.31
CA ALA A 201 6.68 -6.62 -6.29
C ALA A 201 8.16 -6.86 -6.64
N GLN A 202 8.46 -7.42 -7.81
CA GLN A 202 9.84 -7.69 -8.22
C GLN A 202 10.70 -6.41 -8.35
N PRO A 203 10.22 -5.31 -8.99
CA PRO A 203 10.99 -4.09 -9.05
C PRO A 203 11.32 -3.45 -7.70
N LEU A 204 10.49 -3.70 -6.68
CA LEU A 204 10.66 -3.21 -5.31
C LEU A 204 11.36 -4.21 -4.38
N GLY A 205 11.63 -5.44 -4.85
CA GLY A 205 12.20 -6.50 -4.02
C GLY A 205 11.24 -7.08 -2.98
N MET A 206 9.94 -6.96 -3.19
CA MET A 206 8.89 -7.46 -2.29
C MET A 206 8.68 -8.96 -2.54
N VAL A 207 9.48 -9.78 -1.89
CA VAL A 207 9.53 -11.24 -2.15
C VAL A 207 8.44 -12.02 -1.43
N ASP A 208 7.90 -11.46 -0.34
CA ASP A 208 6.90 -12.08 0.53
C ASP A 208 5.54 -11.39 0.45
N THR A 209 5.28 -10.62 -0.63
CA THR A 209 4.00 -9.94 -0.86
C THR A 209 3.27 -10.53 -2.06
N HIS A 210 2.01 -10.93 -1.85
CA HIS A 210 1.14 -11.50 -2.88
C HIS A 210 -0.34 -11.38 -2.51
N PHE A 211 -1.23 -11.58 -3.51
CA PHE A 211 -2.67 -11.47 -3.33
C PHE A 211 -3.38 -12.80 -3.16
N THR A 212 -2.75 -13.92 -3.53
CA THR A 212 -3.35 -15.25 -3.51
C THR A 212 -2.39 -16.32 -3.05
N PRO A 213 -2.92 -17.43 -2.53
CA PRO A 213 -4.23 -17.59 -1.88
C PRO A 213 -4.22 -16.95 -0.49
N VAL A 214 -5.40 -16.62 0.04
CA VAL A 214 -5.52 -16.09 1.41
C VAL A 214 -5.21 -17.17 2.44
N ASP A 215 -5.52 -18.42 2.10
CA ASP A 215 -5.12 -19.59 2.88
C ASP A 215 -4.57 -20.71 1.99
N SER A 216 -4.05 -21.78 2.60
CA SER A 216 -3.49 -22.93 1.89
C SER A 216 -4.55 -23.85 1.30
N GLY A 217 -5.83 -23.58 1.51
CA GLY A 217 -6.92 -24.45 1.06
C GLY A 217 -7.16 -24.40 -0.44
N GLY A 218 -6.60 -23.41 -1.12
CA GLY A 218 -6.85 -23.12 -2.53
C GLY A 218 -8.29 -22.71 -2.80
N GLY A 219 -8.56 -22.20 -3.98
CA GLY A 219 -9.93 -21.95 -4.36
C GLY A 219 -10.40 -20.50 -4.23
N HIS A 220 -9.48 -19.57 -4.02
CA HIS A 220 -9.81 -18.16 -3.86
C HIS A 220 -9.28 -17.35 -5.04
N SER A 221 -10.12 -16.52 -5.61
CA SER A 221 -9.69 -15.46 -6.53
C SER A 221 -8.83 -14.45 -5.79
N PRO A 222 -7.87 -13.79 -6.46
CA PRO A 222 -7.19 -12.66 -5.87
C PRO A 222 -8.21 -11.63 -5.40
N MET A 223 -8.26 -11.40 -4.09
CA MET A 223 -9.16 -10.39 -3.50
C MET A 223 -8.47 -9.02 -3.48
N LEU A 224 -8.63 -8.23 -4.52
CA LEU A 224 -7.90 -6.97 -4.68
C LEU A 224 -8.27 -5.93 -3.64
N GLY A 225 -9.50 -5.97 -3.15
CA GLY A 225 -9.98 -5.10 -2.08
C GLY A 225 -9.48 -5.46 -0.69
N GLY A 226 -8.76 -6.60 -0.52
CA GLY A 226 -8.37 -6.99 0.82
C GLY A 226 -7.65 -8.33 0.97
N GLY A 227 -7.25 -9.03 -0.08
CA GLY A 227 -6.63 -10.36 0.01
C GLY A 227 -5.11 -10.38 0.07
N ALA A 228 -4.46 -9.25 0.13
CA ALA A 228 -3.01 -9.19 0.14
C ALA A 228 -2.40 -9.66 1.47
N ARG A 229 -1.23 -10.31 1.36
CA ARG A 229 -0.31 -10.59 2.47
C ARG A 229 0.99 -9.87 2.22
N SER A 230 1.64 -9.40 3.27
CA SER A 230 2.91 -8.68 3.16
C SER A 230 3.73 -8.82 4.42
N THR A 231 4.99 -8.37 4.36
CA THR A 231 5.89 -8.22 5.51
C THR A 231 6.15 -6.73 5.79
N LEU A 232 6.80 -6.47 6.92
CA LEU A 232 7.12 -5.10 7.34
C LEU A 232 7.97 -4.38 6.29
N TYR A 233 9.01 -5.02 5.78
CA TYR A 233 9.95 -4.38 4.85
C TYR A 233 9.42 -4.32 3.42
N ASP A 234 8.69 -5.34 2.96
CA ASP A 234 8.10 -5.32 1.64
C ASP A 234 7.18 -4.11 1.45
N TYR A 235 6.24 -3.94 2.39
CA TYR A 235 5.32 -2.80 2.28
C TYR A 235 6.03 -1.44 2.50
N THR A 236 7.07 -1.41 3.33
CA THR A 236 7.90 -0.19 3.51
C THR A 236 8.60 0.20 2.21
N ALA A 237 9.09 -0.77 1.42
CA ALA A 237 9.65 -0.50 0.09
C ALA A 237 8.62 0.11 -0.87
N PHE A 238 7.38 -0.39 -0.83
CA PHE A 238 6.27 0.22 -1.58
C PHE A 238 6.00 1.67 -1.15
N LEU A 239 5.93 1.94 0.16
CA LEU A 239 5.74 3.30 0.66
C LEU A 239 6.88 4.24 0.25
N ASN A 240 8.13 3.76 0.28
CA ASN A 240 9.27 4.52 -0.21
C ASN A 240 9.08 4.92 -1.68
N MET A 241 8.64 4.00 -2.53
CA MET A 241 8.36 4.27 -3.95
C MET A 241 7.28 5.34 -4.11
N ILE A 242 6.15 5.24 -3.39
CA ILE A 242 5.07 6.24 -3.45
C ILE A 242 5.54 7.60 -2.93
N PHE A 243 6.25 7.63 -1.79
CA PHE A 243 6.81 8.84 -1.19
C PHE A 243 7.76 9.57 -2.16
N ASN A 244 8.55 8.82 -2.92
CA ASN A 244 9.46 9.34 -3.95
C ASN A 244 8.79 9.47 -5.32
N LYS A 245 7.46 9.68 -5.34
CA LYS A 245 6.70 9.96 -6.57
C LYS A 245 6.94 8.91 -7.66
N GLY A 246 6.89 7.64 -7.30
CA GLY A 246 7.02 6.51 -8.21
C GLY A 246 8.47 6.08 -8.49
N THR A 247 9.45 6.53 -7.73
CA THR A 247 10.86 6.14 -7.88
C THR A 247 11.33 5.33 -6.67
N PHE A 248 12.02 4.22 -6.90
CA PHE A 248 12.65 3.39 -5.87
C PHE A 248 14.09 3.08 -6.27
N GLU A 249 15.05 3.35 -5.37
CA GLU A 249 16.49 3.14 -5.60
C GLU A 249 17.00 3.68 -6.95
N GLY A 250 16.51 4.85 -7.34
CA GLY A 250 16.87 5.51 -8.60
C GLY A 250 16.18 4.93 -9.85
N LYS A 251 15.34 3.90 -9.72
CA LYS A 251 14.54 3.33 -10.81
C LYS A 251 13.14 3.90 -10.81
N ARG A 252 12.62 4.25 -11.97
CA ARG A 252 11.23 4.65 -12.15
C ARG A 252 10.34 3.40 -12.21
N ILE A 253 9.39 3.28 -11.27
CA ILE A 253 8.40 2.20 -11.19
C ILE A 253 7.05 2.69 -11.71
N LEU A 254 6.62 3.87 -11.25
CA LEU A 254 5.45 4.60 -11.73
C LEU A 254 5.87 5.99 -12.19
N SER A 255 5.15 6.57 -13.14
CA SER A 255 5.36 7.97 -13.47
C SER A 255 4.96 8.88 -12.29
N GLU A 256 5.56 10.07 -12.19
CA GLU A 256 5.13 11.07 -11.22
C GLU A 256 3.66 11.42 -11.42
N LYS A 257 3.22 11.53 -12.67
CA LYS A 257 1.82 11.76 -13.03
C LYS A 257 0.88 10.67 -12.50
N ALA A 258 1.29 9.39 -12.56
CA ALA A 258 0.47 8.28 -12.02
C ALA A 258 0.32 8.41 -10.51
N THR A 259 1.39 8.70 -9.78
CA THR A 259 1.32 8.89 -8.33
C THR A 259 0.51 10.12 -7.93
N GLU A 260 0.61 11.22 -8.69
CA GLU A 260 -0.23 12.42 -8.49
C GLU A 260 -1.70 12.11 -8.75
N GLU A 261 -2.01 11.38 -9.82
CA GLU A 261 -3.38 10.97 -10.15
C GLU A 261 -3.99 10.08 -9.06
N MET A 262 -3.20 9.15 -8.51
CA MET A 262 -3.65 8.29 -7.41
C MET A 262 -4.01 9.12 -6.17
N GLN A 263 -3.25 10.17 -5.86
CA GLN A 263 -3.43 11.02 -4.68
C GLN A 263 -4.43 12.17 -4.86
N ALA A 264 -4.88 12.41 -6.09
CA ALA A 264 -5.85 13.46 -6.37
C ALA A 264 -7.24 13.13 -5.79
N ASP A 265 -8.09 14.15 -5.59
CA ASP A 265 -9.50 13.93 -5.24
C ASP A 265 -10.21 13.19 -6.39
N GLN A 266 -10.62 11.96 -6.13
CA GLN A 266 -11.36 11.14 -7.09
C GLN A 266 -12.84 10.97 -6.71
N VAL A 267 -13.25 11.43 -5.53
CA VAL A 267 -14.66 11.41 -5.10
C VAL A 267 -15.45 12.52 -5.76
N LYS A 268 -14.81 13.69 -5.93
CA LYS A 268 -15.38 14.84 -6.67
C LYS A 268 -16.76 15.26 -6.14
N GLN A 269 -17.82 15.04 -6.96
CA GLN A 269 -19.20 15.42 -6.65
C GLN A 269 -20.02 14.29 -6.05
N ALA A 270 -19.45 13.09 -5.90
CA ALA A 270 -20.18 11.96 -5.31
C ALA A 270 -20.55 12.26 -3.85
N ALA A 271 -21.75 11.86 -3.47
CA ALA A 271 -22.20 12.05 -2.09
C ALA A 271 -21.38 11.16 -1.14
N VAL A 272 -20.89 11.75 -0.06
CA VAL A 272 -20.19 11.05 1.02
C VAL A 272 -21.11 10.92 2.21
N ALA A 273 -21.24 9.73 2.77
CA ALA A 273 -22.05 9.49 3.96
C ALA A 273 -21.41 10.17 5.19
N LYS A 274 -22.24 10.49 6.19
CA LYS A 274 -21.74 10.89 7.49
C LYS A 274 -21.03 9.72 8.17
N HIS A 275 -20.03 10.05 9.01
CA HIS A 275 -19.25 9.09 9.77
C HIS A 275 -18.40 8.13 8.90
N GLU A 276 -18.05 8.57 7.70
CA GLU A 276 -16.99 7.89 6.93
C GLU A 276 -15.66 7.93 7.68
N TYR A 277 -14.73 7.08 7.25
CA TYR A 277 -13.45 6.84 7.94
C TYR A 277 -12.73 8.14 8.34
N VAL A 278 -12.59 9.09 7.41
CA VAL A 278 -11.83 10.34 7.64
C VAL A 278 -12.46 11.19 8.74
N GLU A 279 -13.78 11.35 8.74
CA GLU A 279 -14.48 12.08 9.82
C GLU A 279 -14.25 11.44 11.19
N ARG A 280 -14.20 10.10 11.25
CA ARG A 280 -14.02 9.37 12.51
C ARG A 280 -12.61 9.43 13.06
N VAL A 281 -11.58 9.43 12.19
CA VAL A 281 -10.17 9.36 12.63
C VAL A 281 -9.51 10.73 12.73
N ARG A 282 -10.01 11.75 12.00
CA ARG A 282 -9.43 13.11 11.99
C ARG A 282 -10.38 14.19 12.49
N ALA A 283 -11.63 13.86 12.76
CA ALA A 283 -12.70 14.81 13.08
C ALA A 283 -12.86 15.90 12.01
N GLU A 284 -12.46 15.59 10.78
CA GLU A 284 -12.55 16.48 9.63
C GLU A 284 -13.68 16.05 8.69
N MET A 285 -14.39 17.03 8.14
CA MET A 285 -15.43 16.79 7.14
C MET A 285 -15.05 17.48 5.83
N HIS A 286 -14.62 16.67 4.87
CA HIS A 286 -14.43 17.12 3.50
C HIS A 286 -14.88 16.01 2.53
N ASN A 287 -15.31 16.40 1.32
CA ASN A 287 -15.77 15.43 0.33
C ASN A 287 -14.62 14.73 -0.41
N GLY A 288 -13.46 15.37 -0.51
CA GLY A 288 -12.29 14.82 -1.19
C GLY A 288 -11.52 13.80 -0.36
N ILE A 289 -12.23 12.79 0.20
CA ILE A 289 -11.70 11.85 1.19
C ILE A 289 -10.89 10.69 0.58
N TYR A 290 -10.95 10.49 -0.76
CA TYR A 290 -10.36 9.31 -1.38
C TYR A 290 -9.72 9.62 -2.73
N GLY A 291 -8.58 8.95 -2.97
CA GLY A 291 -7.89 8.91 -4.25
C GLY A 291 -8.19 7.63 -5.03
N LEU A 292 -7.15 6.98 -5.56
CA LEU A 292 -7.24 5.66 -6.18
C LEU A 292 -6.56 4.64 -5.26
N GLY A 293 -7.36 3.91 -4.47
CA GLY A 293 -6.88 2.89 -3.53
C GLY A 293 -6.34 3.42 -2.20
N GLU A 294 -6.47 4.72 -1.92
CA GLU A 294 -5.94 5.36 -0.72
C GLU A 294 -6.87 6.44 -0.17
N TRP A 295 -6.87 6.58 1.16
CA TRP A 295 -7.57 7.64 1.86
C TRP A 295 -6.75 8.93 1.86
N ARG A 296 -7.42 10.07 1.68
CA ARG A 296 -6.91 11.42 1.81
C ARG A 296 -7.36 11.94 3.18
N GLU A 297 -6.61 11.60 4.23
CA GLU A 297 -7.03 11.83 5.62
C GLU A 297 -6.99 13.28 6.02
N GLU A 298 -6.01 14.04 5.55
CA GLU A 298 -5.87 15.48 5.82
C GLU A 298 -5.52 16.23 4.54
N LEU A 299 -6.05 17.43 4.41
CA LEU A 299 -5.83 18.31 3.26
C LEU A 299 -5.13 19.61 3.69
N ASP A 300 -4.34 20.18 2.78
CA ASP A 300 -3.89 21.55 2.91
C ASP A 300 -4.98 22.56 2.49
N PHE A 301 -4.71 23.84 2.64
CA PHE A 301 -5.64 24.91 2.26
C PHE A 301 -5.99 24.94 0.75
N ALA A 302 -5.17 24.30 -0.09
CA ALA A 302 -5.42 24.19 -1.53
C ALA A 302 -6.21 22.91 -1.89
N GLY A 303 -6.52 22.05 -0.91
CA GLY A 303 -7.22 20.79 -1.10
C GLY A 303 -6.32 19.63 -1.51
N ASN A 304 -4.99 19.78 -1.43
CA ASN A 304 -4.08 18.67 -1.68
C ASN A 304 -3.98 17.78 -0.44
N ALA A 305 -3.92 16.46 -0.66
CA ALA A 305 -3.73 15.52 0.43
C ALA A 305 -2.33 15.65 1.04
N VAL A 306 -2.26 15.90 2.34
CA VAL A 306 -1.02 15.99 3.12
C VAL A 306 -0.80 14.79 4.02
N LEU A 307 -1.86 14.11 4.45
CA LEU A 307 -1.79 12.81 5.09
C LEU A 307 -2.63 11.82 4.28
N ILE A 308 -1.98 10.77 3.80
CA ILE A 308 -2.61 9.71 3.02
C ILE A 308 -2.33 8.35 3.65
N SER A 309 -3.28 7.41 3.54
CA SER A 309 -3.16 6.07 4.10
C SER A 309 -4.01 5.04 3.36
N SER A 310 -3.81 3.78 3.68
CA SER A 310 -4.69 2.69 3.26
C SER A 310 -4.85 1.66 4.37
N PRO A 311 -5.64 1.95 5.42
CA PRO A 311 -5.76 1.08 6.58
C PRO A 311 -6.47 -0.24 6.25
N GLY A 312 -6.00 -1.32 6.84
CA GLY A 312 -6.66 -2.63 6.84
C GLY A 312 -7.47 -2.87 8.11
N TRP A 313 -8.64 -3.48 7.99
CA TRP A 313 -9.49 -3.79 9.15
C TRP A 313 -8.78 -4.68 10.18
N ALA A 314 -7.79 -5.46 9.75
CA ALA A 314 -6.99 -6.33 10.61
C ALA A 314 -5.91 -5.59 11.42
N GLY A 315 -5.72 -4.28 11.20
CA GLY A 315 -4.81 -3.41 11.94
C GLY A 315 -3.63 -2.88 11.15
N ALA A 316 -3.32 -3.43 9.97
CA ALA A 316 -2.26 -2.89 9.12
C ALA A 316 -2.57 -1.44 8.74
N TYR A 317 -1.60 -0.54 8.96
CA TYR A 317 -1.76 0.88 8.71
C TYR A 317 -0.52 1.47 8.05
N PRO A 318 -0.50 1.54 6.72
CA PRO A 318 0.48 2.31 5.96
C PRO A 318 0.04 3.77 5.85
N TRP A 319 0.99 4.71 5.99
CA TRP A 319 0.71 6.14 5.81
C TRP A 319 1.89 6.91 5.21
N ILE A 320 1.59 8.04 4.61
CA ILE A 320 2.56 9.06 4.20
C ILE A 320 2.08 10.40 4.74
N ASP A 321 2.92 11.08 5.50
CA ASP A 321 2.70 12.44 6.01
C ASP A 321 3.67 13.42 5.33
N LYS A 322 3.13 14.20 4.41
CA LYS A 322 3.91 15.18 3.64
C LYS A 322 4.30 16.40 4.47
N THR A 323 3.57 16.67 5.57
CA THR A 323 3.88 17.82 6.43
C THR A 323 5.17 17.64 7.21
N THR A 324 5.53 16.38 7.48
CA THR A 324 6.73 16.01 8.22
C THR A 324 7.78 15.29 7.37
N ASN A 325 7.52 15.10 6.07
CA ASN A 325 8.32 14.27 5.15
C ASN A 325 8.52 12.84 5.69
N THR A 326 7.47 12.26 6.25
CA THR A 326 7.52 10.95 6.89
C THR A 326 6.61 9.96 6.18
N TYR A 327 7.03 8.70 6.15
CA TYR A 327 6.13 7.58 5.88
C TYR A 327 6.36 6.49 6.92
N GLY A 328 5.35 5.71 7.17
CA GLY A 328 5.44 4.61 8.12
C GLY A 328 4.50 3.47 7.79
N PHE A 329 4.86 2.30 8.27
CA PHE A 329 4.03 1.13 8.17
C PHE A 329 3.95 0.41 9.52
N PHE A 330 2.74 0.36 10.03
CA PHE A 330 2.38 -0.50 11.17
C PHE A 330 1.76 -1.77 10.64
N ILE A 331 2.39 -2.91 10.90
CA ILE A 331 1.90 -4.23 10.48
C ILE A 331 1.50 -5.05 11.70
N THR A 332 0.29 -5.59 11.65
CA THR A 332 -0.25 -6.45 12.71
C THR A 332 -1.46 -7.23 12.19
N HIS A 333 -1.96 -8.14 13.00
CA HIS A 333 -3.23 -8.82 12.76
C HIS A 333 -4.03 -8.90 14.06
N VAL A 334 -5.27 -8.40 14.01
CA VAL A 334 -6.14 -8.30 15.18
C VAL A 334 -6.64 -9.67 15.67
N ASN A 335 -6.59 -9.87 16.96
CA ASN A 335 -7.34 -10.93 17.62
C ASN A 335 -8.81 -10.48 17.73
N VAL A 336 -9.62 -10.95 16.80
CA VAL A 336 -11.02 -10.49 16.62
C VAL A 336 -11.86 -10.73 17.88
N GLU A 337 -11.67 -11.87 18.56
CA GLU A 337 -12.44 -12.20 19.75
C GLU A 337 -12.16 -11.23 20.90
N LYS A 338 -10.89 -11.03 21.24
CA LYS A 338 -10.48 -10.12 22.32
C LYS A 338 -10.81 -8.66 22.00
N ALA A 339 -10.60 -8.24 20.76
CA ALA A 339 -10.92 -6.89 20.33
C ALA A 339 -12.42 -6.60 20.46
N ASN A 340 -13.29 -7.51 20.01
CA ASN A 340 -14.73 -7.35 20.11
C ASN A 340 -15.21 -7.32 21.57
N GLN A 341 -14.66 -8.16 22.44
CA GLN A 341 -14.99 -8.16 23.88
C GLN A 341 -14.66 -6.84 24.56
N ALA A 342 -13.58 -6.18 24.12
CA ALA A 342 -13.13 -4.91 24.67
C ALA A 342 -13.72 -3.67 23.95
N GLY A 343 -14.47 -3.84 22.87
CA GLY A 343 -14.90 -2.73 22.00
C GLY A 343 -13.75 -2.04 21.29
N PHE A 344 -12.61 -2.73 21.14
CA PHE A 344 -11.44 -2.20 20.43
C PHE A 344 -11.62 -2.36 18.92
N SER A 345 -11.27 -1.31 18.17
CA SER A 345 -11.27 -1.36 16.71
C SER A 345 -9.88 -1.03 16.16
N SER A 346 -9.19 -2.04 15.65
CA SER A 346 -7.88 -1.89 15.01
C SER A 346 -7.91 -0.89 13.85
N PHE A 347 -9.01 -0.85 13.09
CA PHE A 347 -9.19 0.07 11.96
C PHE A 347 -9.21 1.54 12.36
N TYR A 348 -9.72 1.87 13.56
CA TYR A 348 -9.81 3.24 14.05
C TYR A 348 -8.75 3.60 15.10
N SER A 349 -7.99 2.63 15.61
CA SER A 349 -6.95 2.88 16.61
C SER A 349 -5.60 3.18 15.98
N SER A 350 -5.18 2.42 14.95
CA SER A 350 -3.88 2.62 14.29
C SER A 350 -3.64 4.04 13.73
N PRO A 351 -4.66 4.79 13.25
CA PRO A 351 -4.49 6.17 12.78
C PRO A 351 -3.98 7.19 13.81
N VAL A 352 -3.84 6.83 15.07
CA VAL A 352 -3.17 7.69 16.07
C VAL A 352 -1.66 7.80 15.82
N LEU A 353 -1.06 6.80 15.16
CA LEU A 353 0.40 6.71 15.02
C LEU A 353 1.04 7.93 14.32
N PRO A 354 0.58 8.44 13.17
CA PRO A 354 1.17 9.65 12.58
C PRO A 354 1.04 10.88 13.49
N MET A 355 0.01 10.96 14.34
CA MET A 355 -0.13 12.06 15.28
C MET A 355 0.94 12.00 16.38
N LEU A 356 1.18 10.79 16.93
CA LEU A 356 2.26 10.58 17.91
C LEU A 356 3.63 10.87 17.31
N VAL A 357 3.86 10.52 16.03
CA VAL A 357 5.11 10.88 15.32
C VAL A 357 5.28 12.39 15.24
N ARG A 358 4.22 13.13 14.90
CA ARG A 358 4.27 14.59 14.86
C ARG A 358 4.59 15.20 16.24
N GLU A 359 4.05 14.65 17.33
CA GLU A 359 4.34 15.08 18.69
C GLU A 359 5.82 14.90 19.04
N VAL A 360 6.42 13.75 18.65
CA VAL A 360 7.86 13.51 18.83
C VAL A 360 8.69 14.60 18.17
N TYR A 361 8.36 15.01 16.93
CA TYR A 361 9.09 16.06 16.23
C TYR A 361 8.89 17.46 16.81
N GLN A 362 7.75 17.73 17.47
CA GLN A 362 7.47 19.02 18.10
C GLN A 362 8.25 19.19 19.41
N THR A 363 8.49 18.13 20.15
CA THR A 363 9.27 18.18 21.41
C THR A 363 10.73 18.50 21.15
N GLU A 364 11.33 17.94 20.10
CA GLU A 364 12.73 18.21 19.74
C GLU A 364 12.99 19.64 19.26
N ASN A 365 12.02 20.27 18.58
CA ASN A 365 12.19 21.67 18.14
C ASN A 365 12.13 22.69 19.30
N LYS A 366 11.91 22.24 20.53
CA LYS A 366 11.84 23.10 21.73
C LYS A 366 13.08 23.02 22.62
N GLU A 367 13.97 22.06 22.38
CA GLU A 367 15.29 21.93 23.02
C GLU A 367 16.41 22.52 22.12
#